data_f188dba40469a5fa0ba8cccdbf99ffa8
#
_entry.id   f188dba40469a5fa0ba8cccdbf99ffa8
#
_cell.length_a   1.000
_cell.length_b   1.000
_cell.length_c   1.000
_cell.angle_alpha   90.00
_cell.angle_beta   90.00
_cell.angle_gamma   90.00
#
_symmetry.space_group_name_H-M   'P 1'
#
loop_
_entity.id
_entity.type
_entity.pdbx_description
1 polymer ?
#
loop_
_entity_poly.entity_id
_entity_poly.type
_entity_poly.pdbx_seq_one_letter_code
_entity_poly.pdbx_strand_id
1 'polypeptide(L)'
;MTSPDLERLVSLGHLKRESPSEREIAGLLRVGRARLADSRRAELALESRFDLAYNAAHALALAALRRKGFRAANRYLVFQCLAHTTELPTVVWRIFATAHNARNFLEYEGGDDADERLVLDLIGATMALDEQL
;
A
#
# COMPACT_ATOMS: atom_id res chain seq x y z
N MET A 1 -10.33 -17.16 -9.34
CA MET A 1 -10.21 -18.09 -8.21
C MET A 1 -9.63 -17.37 -7.01
N THR A 2 -10.29 -17.46 -5.86
CA THR A 2 -9.84 -16.76 -4.65
C THR A 2 -8.79 -17.60 -3.92
N SER A 3 -7.81 -16.92 -3.34
CA SER A 3 -6.80 -17.55 -2.51
C SER A 3 -7.45 -18.14 -1.24
N PRO A 4 -7.10 -19.37 -0.83
CA PRO A 4 -7.56 -19.89 0.45
C PRO A 4 -7.22 -19.00 1.64
N ASP A 5 -6.10 -18.27 1.56
CA ASP A 5 -5.67 -17.36 2.62
C ASP A 5 -6.58 -16.13 2.72
N LEU A 6 -7.03 -15.60 1.56
CA LEU A 6 -7.99 -14.49 1.55
C LEU A 6 -9.33 -14.93 2.12
N GLU A 7 -9.79 -16.14 1.79
CA GLU A 7 -11.02 -16.70 2.34
C GLU A 7 -10.93 -16.88 3.85
N ARG A 8 -9.79 -17.32 4.34
CA ARG A 8 -9.57 -17.46 5.79
C ARG A 8 -9.67 -16.12 6.50
N LEU A 9 -9.09 -15.06 5.90
CA LEU A 9 -9.18 -13.72 6.47
C LEU A 9 -10.64 -13.23 6.52
N VAL A 10 -11.46 -13.59 5.53
CA VAL A 10 -12.89 -13.30 5.57
C VAL A 10 -13.54 -14.00 6.75
N SER A 11 -13.28 -15.29 6.95
CA SER A 11 -13.88 -16.04 8.03
C SER A 11 -13.45 -15.56 9.42
N LEU A 12 -12.27 -14.94 9.52
CA LEU A 12 -11.78 -14.32 10.75
C LEU A 12 -12.28 -12.89 10.97
N GLY A 13 -13.06 -12.35 10.04
CA GLY A 13 -13.59 -10.99 10.15
C GLY A 13 -12.62 -9.89 9.77
N HIS A 14 -11.44 -10.23 9.22
CA HIS A 14 -10.44 -9.25 8.82
C HIS A 14 -10.68 -8.68 7.43
N LEU A 15 -11.28 -9.46 6.55
CA LEU A 15 -11.69 -9.04 5.22
C LEU A 15 -13.18 -9.20 5.05
N LYS A 16 -13.70 -8.44 4.12
CA LYS A 16 -15.11 -8.45 3.72
C LYS A 16 -15.16 -8.66 2.22
N ARG A 17 -16.07 -9.54 1.77
CA ARG A 17 -16.31 -9.69 0.35
C ARG A 17 -17.09 -8.49 -0.15
N GLU A 18 -16.64 -7.92 -1.25
CA GLU A 18 -17.33 -6.80 -1.90
C GLU A 18 -16.99 -6.85 -3.38
N SER A 19 -18.01 -6.90 -4.22
CA SER A 19 -17.81 -7.01 -5.67
C SER A 19 -16.86 -5.93 -6.18
N PRO A 20 -15.95 -6.26 -7.11
CA PRO A 20 -15.06 -5.27 -7.72
C PRO A 20 -15.84 -4.15 -8.39
N SER A 21 -15.34 -2.93 -8.26
CA SER A 21 -15.86 -1.77 -8.97
C SER A 21 -14.75 -1.22 -9.84
N GLU A 22 -14.91 -1.29 -11.16
CA GLU A 22 -13.89 -0.78 -12.08
C GLU A 22 -13.68 0.72 -11.91
N ARG A 23 -14.74 1.46 -11.60
CA ARG A 23 -14.65 2.89 -11.36
C ARG A 23 -13.80 3.20 -10.12
N GLU A 24 -14.02 2.47 -9.04
CA GLU A 24 -13.23 2.62 -7.82
C GLU A 24 -11.76 2.27 -8.07
N ILE A 25 -11.53 1.14 -8.73
CA ILE A 25 -10.17 0.65 -9.03
C ILE A 25 -9.44 1.66 -9.91
N ALA A 26 -10.08 2.16 -10.97
CA ALA A 26 -9.49 3.17 -11.84
C ALA A 26 -9.13 4.45 -11.07
N GLY A 27 -9.99 4.88 -10.15
CA GLY A 27 -9.74 6.03 -9.30
C GLY A 27 -8.55 5.81 -8.37
N LEU A 28 -8.45 4.64 -7.76
CA LEU A 28 -7.33 4.29 -6.89
C LEU A 28 -6.01 4.26 -7.65
N LEU A 29 -6.01 3.68 -8.86
CA LEU A 29 -4.81 3.66 -9.70
C LEU A 29 -4.38 5.05 -10.10
N ARG A 30 -5.34 5.88 -10.52
CA ARG A 30 -5.04 7.27 -10.93
C ARG A 30 -4.44 8.07 -9.78
N VAL A 31 -5.06 8.02 -8.61
CA VAL A 31 -4.59 8.78 -7.45
C VAL A 31 -3.26 8.22 -6.95
N GLY A 32 -3.13 6.89 -6.90
CA GLY A 32 -1.89 6.25 -6.47
C GLY A 32 -0.72 6.60 -7.36
N ARG A 33 -0.92 6.55 -8.67
CA ARG A 33 0.14 6.89 -9.64
C ARG A 33 0.52 8.36 -9.61
N ALA A 34 -0.45 9.26 -9.42
CA ALA A 34 -0.17 10.69 -9.29
C ALA A 34 0.68 10.97 -8.04
N ARG A 35 0.32 10.38 -6.91
CA ARG A 35 1.08 10.54 -5.66
C ARG A 35 2.47 9.92 -5.75
N LEU A 36 2.60 8.78 -6.41
CA LEU A 36 3.90 8.16 -6.64
C LEU A 36 4.82 9.07 -7.44
N ALA A 37 4.30 9.65 -8.53
CA ALA A 37 5.06 10.61 -9.34
C ALA A 37 5.52 11.80 -8.50
N ASP A 38 4.62 12.36 -7.69
CA ASP A 38 4.95 13.48 -6.82
C ASP A 38 5.98 13.12 -5.75
N SER A 39 5.91 11.90 -5.20
CA SER A 39 6.87 11.44 -4.18
C SER A 39 8.30 11.38 -4.70
N ARG A 40 8.48 11.26 -6.01
CA ARG A 40 9.79 11.18 -6.65
C ARG A 40 10.44 12.54 -6.86
N ARG A 41 9.75 13.62 -6.54
CA ARG A 41 10.26 14.99 -6.72
C ARG A 41 11.27 15.29 -5.61
N ALA A 42 12.55 15.36 -5.99
CA ALA A 42 13.65 15.49 -5.03
C ALA A 42 13.64 16.83 -4.27
N GLU A 43 12.99 17.86 -4.81
CA GLU A 43 12.90 19.17 -4.16
C GLU A 43 11.92 19.21 -2.98
N LEU A 44 11.08 18.20 -2.83
CA LEU A 44 10.15 18.14 -1.70
C LEU A 44 10.86 17.66 -0.43
N ALA A 45 10.34 18.07 0.73
CA ALA A 45 10.86 17.60 2.00
C ALA A 45 10.67 16.08 2.13
N LEU A 46 11.56 15.41 2.84
CA LEU A 46 11.50 13.95 3.04
C LEU A 46 10.17 13.51 3.65
N GLU A 47 9.66 14.25 4.62
CA GLU A 47 8.38 13.94 5.27
C GLU A 47 7.23 13.98 4.27
N SER A 48 7.23 14.95 3.37
CA SER A 48 6.22 15.09 2.32
C SER A 48 6.33 13.93 1.33
N ARG A 49 7.54 13.59 0.93
CA ARG A 49 7.79 12.47 0.02
C ARG A 49 7.36 11.14 0.66
N PHE A 50 7.63 10.98 1.95
CA PHE A 50 7.18 9.80 2.69
C PHE A 50 5.65 9.68 2.66
N ASP A 51 4.93 10.74 3.00
CA ASP A 51 3.48 10.74 3.01
C ASP A 51 2.90 10.42 1.64
N LEU A 52 3.45 11.05 0.60
CA LEU A 52 3.00 10.81 -0.78
C LEU A 52 3.23 9.35 -1.19
N ALA A 53 4.42 8.82 -0.93
CA ALA A 53 4.75 7.44 -1.28
C ALA A 53 3.91 6.43 -0.48
N TYR A 54 3.71 6.68 0.82
CA TYR A 54 2.89 5.83 1.66
C TYR A 54 1.44 5.78 1.18
N ASN A 55 0.86 6.95 0.91
CA ASN A 55 -0.52 7.02 0.42
C ASN A 55 -0.66 6.44 -0.99
N ALA A 56 0.36 6.59 -1.84
CA ALA A 56 0.40 5.94 -3.15
C ALA A 56 0.40 4.41 -2.99
N ALA A 57 1.27 3.90 -2.13
CA ALA A 57 1.37 2.47 -1.86
C ALA A 57 0.03 1.90 -1.37
N HIS A 58 -0.62 2.60 -0.45
CA HIS A 58 -1.91 2.17 0.07
C HIS A 58 -2.98 2.13 -1.01
N ALA A 59 -3.07 3.18 -1.84
CA ALA A 59 -4.06 3.24 -2.92
C ALA A 59 -3.86 2.09 -3.92
N LEU A 60 -2.61 1.83 -4.32
CA LEU A 60 -2.30 0.76 -5.26
C LEU A 60 -2.53 -0.62 -4.65
N ALA A 61 -2.16 -0.81 -3.40
CA ALA A 61 -2.39 -2.07 -2.69
C ALA A 61 -3.88 -2.34 -2.52
N LEU A 62 -4.66 -1.31 -2.22
CA LEU A 62 -6.11 -1.42 -2.12
C LEU A 62 -6.72 -1.77 -3.48
N ALA A 63 -6.23 -1.18 -4.57
CA ALA A 63 -6.68 -1.52 -5.91
C ALA A 63 -6.48 -3.01 -6.20
N ALA A 64 -5.32 -3.57 -5.83
CA ALA A 64 -5.04 -4.99 -6.00
C ALA A 64 -6.04 -5.86 -5.23
N LEU A 65 -6.31 -5.50 -3.98
CA LEU A 65 -7.26 -6.22 -3.13
C LEU A 65 -8.70 -6.11 -3.67
N ARG A 66 -9.09 -4.91 -4.10
CA ARG A 66 -10.43 -4.68 -4.64
C ARG A 66 -10.66 -5.45 -5.94
N ARG A 67 -9.63 -5.62 -6.76
CA ARG A 67 -9.73 -6.45 -7.97
C ARG A 67 -10.07 -7.90 -7.65
N LYS A 68 -9.61 -8.40 -6.51
CA LYS A 68 -9.89 -9.76 -6.06
C LYS A 68 -11.27 -9.89 -5.40
N GLY A 69 -11.97 -8.78 -5.19
CA GLY A 69 -13.32 -8.80 -4.62
C GLY A 69 -13.35 -8.73 -3.10
N PHE A 70 -12.38 -8.07 -2.49
CA PHE A 70 -12.29 -7.95 -1.03
C PHE A 70 -12.04 -6.51 -0.60
N ARG A 71 -12.40 -6.23 0.65
CA ARG A 71 -12.11 -4.98 1.33
C ARG A 71 -11.57 -5.30 2.71
N ALA A 72 -10.53 -4.57 3.13
CA ALA A 72 -9.88 -4.82 4.41
C ALA A 72 -10.38 -3.88 5.50
N ALA A 73 -10.29 -4.34 6.75
CA ALA A 73 -10.70 -3.57 7.92
C ALA A 73 -9.77 -2.39 8.22
N ASN A 74 -8.49 -2.49 7.87
CA ASN A 74 -7.50 -1.43 8.13
C ASN A 74 -6.36 -1.46 7.12
N ARG A 75 -5.53 -0.42 7.15
CA ARG A 75 -4.43 -0.25 6.17
C ARG A 75 -3.37 -1.34 6.28
N TYR A 76 -3.04 -1.78 7.48
CA TYR A 76 -2.04 -2.84 7.66
C TYR A 76 -2.44 -4.11 6.94
N LEU A 77 -3.72 -4.49 7.06
CA LEU A 77 -4.27 -5.67 6.37
C LEU A 77 -4.21 -5.51 4.85
N VAL A 78 -4.42 -4.29 4.32
CA VAL A 78 -4.29 -4.05 2.88
C VAL A 78 -2.88 -4.41 2.40
N PHE A 79 -1.85 -3.97 3.11
CA PHE A 79 -0.46 -4.29 2.76
C PHE A 79 -0.17 -5.77 2.95
N GLN A 80 -0.64 -6.37 4.03
CA GLN A 80 -0.42 -7.78 4.31
C GLN A 80 -1.02 -8.68 3.23
N CYS A 81 -2.15 -8.29 2.65
CA CYS A 81 -2.80 -9.05 1.60
C CYS A 81 -2.03 -9.05 0.27
N LEU A 82 -1.02 -8.18 0.10
CA LEU A 82 -0.23 -8.16 -1.14
C LEU A 82 0.45 -9.49 -1.43
N ALA A 83 0.74 -10.27 -0.39
CA ALA A 83 1.28 -11.62 -0.56
C ALA A 83 0.32 -12.54 -1.34
N HIS A 84 -0.98 -12.23 -1.34
CA HIS A 84 -2.03 -13.04 -1.95
C HIS A 84 -2.67 -12.39 -3.19
N THR A 85 -2.43 -11.11 -3.41
CA THR A 85 -3.05 -10.36 -4.51
C THR A 85 -2.08 -10.01 -5.62
N THR A 86 -0.79 -10.12 -5.36
CA THR A 86 0.29 -9.83 -6.32
C THR A 86 1.35 -10.93 -6.25
N GLU A 87 2.29 -10.88 -7.19
CA GLU A 87 3.44 -11.78 -7.18
C GLU A 87 4.71 -11.11 -6.65
N LEU A 88 4.55 -10.03 -5.87
CA LEU A 88 5.68 -9.33 -5.28
C LEU A 88 6.43 -10.22 -4.29
N PRO A 89 7.78 -10.19 -4.31
CA PRO A 89 8.57 -10.91 -3.31
C PRO A 89 8.27 -10.41 -1.90
N THR A 90 8.46 -11.28 -0.93
CA THR A 90 8.23 -10.94 0.49
C THR A 90 9.02 -9.70 0.92
N VAL A 91 10.23 -9.50 0.43
CA VAL A 91 11.06 -8.34 0.79
C VAL A 91 10.38 -7.03 0.40
N VAL A 92 9.62 -7.02 -0.68
CA VAL A 92 8.94 -5.80 -1.15
C VAL A 92 7.76 -5.44 -0.23
N TRP A 93 6.88 -6.40 0.05
CA TRP A 93 5.73 -6.06 0.91
C TRP A 93 6.15 -5.77 2.36
N ARG A 94 7.29 -6.31 2.82
CA ARG A 94 7.83 -5.97 4.14
C ARG A 94 8.23 -4.51 4.25
N ILE A 95 8.66 -3.90 3.15
CA ILE A 95 8.93 -2.46 3.12
C ILE A 95 7.66 -1.68 3.45
N PHE A 96 6.52 -2.09 2.93
CA PHE A 96 5.24 -1.44 3.23
C PHE A 96 4.87 -1.60 4.71
N ALA A 97 5.10 -2.76 5.30
CA ALA A 97 4.85 -2.98 6.73
C ALA A 97 5.75 -2.07 7.59
N THR A 98 7.02 -1.96 7.23
CA THR A 98 7.96 -1.07 7.91
C THR A 98 7.52 0.38 7.78
N ALA A 99 7.10 0.79 6.59
CA ALA A 99 6.61 2.14 6.35
C ALA A 99 5.34 2.44 7.15
N HIS A 100 4.43 1.48 7.26
CA HIS A 100 3.23 1.63 8.08
C HIS A 100 3.57 1.89 9.55
N ASN A 101 4.52 1.14 10.10
CA ASN A 101 4.96 1.32 11.47
C ASN A 101 5.65 2.67 11.67
N ALA A 102 6.48 3.08 10.72
CA ALA A 102 7.16 4.38 10.76
C ALA A 102 6.16 5.53 10.70
N ARG A 103 5.13 5.42 9.86
CA ARG A 103 4.08 6.42 9.76
C ARG A 103 3.34 6.59 11.10
N ASN A 104 3.01 5.49 11.75
CA ASN A 104 2.35 5.54 13.05
C ASN A 104 3.23 6.23 14.09
N PHE A 105 4.53 5.92 14.08
CA PHE A 105 5.48 6.55 14.99
C PHE A 105 5.56 8.07 14.76
N LEU A 106 5.68 8.50 13.51
CA LEU A 106 5.77 9.92 13.17
C LEU A 106 4.50 10.70 13.52
N GLU A 107 3.32 10.12 13.25
CA GLU A 107 2.05 10.81 13.49
C GLU A 107 1.61 10.80 14.95
N TYR A 108 1.79 9.68 15.66
CA TYR A 108 1.18 9.48 16.97
C TYR A 108 2.16 9.55 18.13
N GLU A 109 3.43 9.40 17.88
CA GLU A 109 4.45 9.39 18.93
C GLU A 109 5.45 10.54 18.83
N GLY A 110 5.26 11.44 17.87
CA GLY A 110 6.12 12.59 17.68
C GLY A 110 7.57 12.21 17.33
N GLY A 111 7.73 11.18 16.52
CA GLY A 111 9.05 10.70 16.12
C GLY A 111 9.83 11.73 15.31
N ASP A 112 11.11 11.44 15.12
CA ASP A 112 12.04 12.26 14.36
C ASP A 112 11.73 12.24 12.86
N ASP A 113 12.53 12.99 12.08
CA ASP A 113 12.41 13.09 10.64
C ASP A 113 12.39 11.72 9.95
N ALA A 114 11.73 11.64 8.81
CA ALA A 114 11.69 10.43 8.01
C ALA A 114 13.12 10.05 7.55
N ASP A 115 13.43 8.76 7.65
CA ASP A 115 14.70 8.22 7.16
C ASP A 115 14.71 8.24 5.63
N GLU A 116 15.72 8.89 5.05
CA GLU A 116 15.86 8.98 3.58
C GLU A 116 15.89 7.60 2.93
N ARG A 117 16.60 6.65 3.52
CA ARG A 117 16.66 5.30 2.96
C ARG A 117 15.30 4.63 2.93
N LEU A 118 14.53 4.77 3.99
CA LEU A 118 13.17 4.22 4.03
C LEU A 118 12.28 4.87 2.96
N VAL A 119 12.39 6.18 2.78
CA VAL A 119 11.62 6.89 1.75
C VAL A 119 11.96 6.34 0.36
N LEU A 120 13.25 6.18 0.05
CA LEU A 120 13.69 5.67 -1.25
C LEU A 120 13.26 4.21 -1.44
N ASP A 121 13.38 3.38 -0.41
CA ASP A 121 12.95 2.00 -0.46
C ASP A 121 11.43 1.91 -0.67
N LEU A 122 10.67 2.76 0.01
CA LEU A 122 9.22 2.81 -0.12
C LEU A 122 8.81 3.22 -1.55
N ILE A 123 9.47 4.23 -2.11
CA ILE A 123 9.21 4.65 -3.50
C ILE A 123 9.50 3.49 -4.46
N GLY A 124 10.64 2.82 -4.30
CA GLY A 124 11.02 1.68 -5.14
C GLY A 124 10.03 0.53 -5.02
N ALA A 125 9.61 0.19 -3.81
CA ALA A 125 8.61 -0.85 -3.57
C ALA A 125 7.26 -0.48 -4.21
N THR A 126 6.86 0.79 -4.13
CA THR A 126 5.61 1.27 -4.70
C THR A 126 5.65 1.22 -6.23
N MET A 127 6.81 1.53 -6.83
CA MET A 127 7.01 1.38 -8.28
C MET A 127 6.87 -0.09 -8.70
N ALA A 128 7.45 -1.00 -7.95
CA ALA A 128 7.32 -2.44 -8.22
C ALA A 128 5.87 -2.90 -8.11
N LEU A 129 5.14 -2.39 -7.14
CA LEU A 129 3.71 -2.69 -6.99
C LEU A 129 2.92 -2.17 -8.20
N ASP A 130 3.18 -0.94 -8.64
CA ASP A 130 2.48 -0.35 -9.78
C ASP A 130 2.66 -1.20 -11.04
N GLU A 131 3.83 -1.78 -11.25
CA GLU A 131 4.11 -2.65 -12.39
C GLU A 131 3.25 -3.92 -12.39
N GLN A 132 2.73 -4.35 -11.26
CA GLN A 132 1.85 -5.51 -11.14
C GLN A 132 0.39 -5.18 -11.50
N LEU A 133 0.06 -3.91 -11.66
CA LEU A 133 -1.32 -3.44 -11.83
C LEU A 133 -1.62 -2.91 -13.26
#